data_1f66cbe479d387e08acf485c72cdc649
#
_entry.id   1f66cbe479d387e08acf485c72cdc649
#
_cell.length_a   1.000
_cell.length_b   1.000
_cell.length_c   1.000
_cell.angle_alpha   90.00
_cell.angle_beta   90.00
_cell.angle_gamma   90.00
#
_symmetry.space_group_name_H-M   'P 1'
#
loop_
_entity.id
_entity.type
_entity.pdbx_description
1 polymer ?
#
loop_
_entity_poly.entity_id
_entity_poly.type
_entity_poly.pdbx_seq_one_letter_code
_entity_poly.pdbx_strand_id
1 'polypeptide(L)'
;MDGFEHQAPSFFICPISLQVMKDPVTISTGMTFDRESIQKWLFSYKKQNNPFLISHASSSTTKFVEPEPNNQDALMKVLLEEIKQPHLQVKSLRKIKSLIQENRGDSSRITCIRDDSLFSLVASLVVKTELPGVPQITGNDTPEIINEAVSSLCLLRPSDETLKMVSQNENGLLIESLCLIITQYLSNLQIRIQAALLLKSIFEVVDGIYKEGLRVEFFESITEILKDQISKHGSLTVLATLMEVLSYGKNKEKAIEGGLIPILIELLAEDNERHVCELMLAVLEKLCQKAEGRAAFLAHPAGIAVVSSKILKVSHVGDDKSISLLSSVLRFCISRGEVAQEFMEVGGVTKICLVIESGCNLKTKEKAREILGFHLKTWNKTPCFPSLFKA
;
A
#
# COMPACT_ATOMS: atom_id res chain seq x y z
N MET A 1 -59.51 -32.32 -5.57
CA MET A 1 -59.13 -31.45 -6.73
C MET A 1 -58.09 -30.51 -6.23
N ASP A 2 -56.83 -30.99 -6.31
CA ASP A 2 -55.67 -30.27 -5.78
C ASP A 2 -55.14 -29.36 -6.89
N GLY A 3 -55.20 -28.03 -6.63
CA GLY A 3 -54.66 -27.01 -7.53
C GLY A 3 -53.13 -27.04 -7.53
N PHE A 4 -52.54 -27.54 -8.57
CA PHE A 4 -51.11 -27.34 -8.86
C PHE A 4 -50.91 -25.86 -9.21
N GLU A 5 -50.45 -25.06 -8.24
CA GLU A 5 -49.85 -23.76 -8.54
C GLU A 5 -48.56 -24.02 -9.36
N HIS A 6 -48.61 -23.72 -10.65
CA HIS A 6 -47.47 -23.69 -11.53
C HIS A 6 -46.54 -22.53 -11.08
N GLN A 7 -45.60 -22.78 -10.19
CA GLN A 7 -44.52 -21.83 -9.90
C GLN A 7 -43.71 -21.66 -11.17
N ALA A 8 -43.60 -20.42 -11.64
CA ALA A 8 -42.75 -20.10 -12.80
C ALA A 8 -41.28 -20.51 -12.50
N PRO A 9 -40.59 -21.11 -13.48
CA PRO A 9 -39.17 -21.46 -13.31
C PRO A 9 -38.34 -20.25 -12.86
N SER A 10 -37.37 -20.48 -12.01
CA SER A 10 -36.58 -19.43 -11.33
C SER A 10 -35.85 -18.44 -12.27
N PHE A 11 -35.56 -18.86 -13.51
CA PHE A 11 -34.97 -18.00 -14.54
C PHE A 11 -35.90 -16.97 -15.15
N PHE A 12 -37.19 -17.06 -14.90
CA PHE A 12 -38.17 -16.02 -15.24
C PHE A 12 -38.46 -15.04 -14.10
N ILE A 13 -37.90 -15.25 -12.92
CA ILE A 13 -38.10 -14.41 -11.77
C ILE A 13 -36.99 -13.35 -11.69
N CYS A 14 -37.40 -12.06 -11.63
CA CYS A 14 -36.43 -10.96 -11.47
C CYS A 14 -35.78 -11.01 -10.09
N PRO A 15 -34.44 -11.01 -10.00
CA PRO A 15 -33.72 -11.04 -8.72
C PRO A 15 -33.95 -9.81 -7.82
N ILE A 16 -34.45 -8.70 -8.39
CA ILE A 16 -34.72 -7.44 -7.66
C ILE A 16 -36.13 -7.42 -7.13
N SER A 17 -37.13 -7.68 -7.98
CA SER A 17 -38.55 -7.59 -7.57
C SER A 17 -39.12 -8.90 -7.04
N LEU A 18 -38.42 -10.02 -7.22
CA LEU A 18 -38.87 -11.39 -6.91
C LEU A 18 -40.19 -11.77 -7.58
N GLN A 19 -40.51 -11.13 -8.71
CA GLN A 19 -41.70 -11.37 -9.53
C GLN A 19 -41.31 -11.87 -10.92
N VAL A 20 -42.27 -12.47 -11.63
CA VAL A 20 -42.06 -12.89 -13.04
C VAL A 20 -41.76 -11.65 -13.87
N MET A 21 -40.69 -11.69 -14.63
CA MET A 21 -40.24 -10.59 -15.48
C MET A 21 -41.24 -10.36 -16.63
N LYS A 22 -41.64 -9.10 -16.83
CA LYS A 22 -42.50 -8.69 -17.93
C LYS A 22 -41.70 -8.21 -19.14
N ASP A 23 -40.58 -7.55 -18.89
CA ASP A 23 -39.65 -7.05 -19.92
C ASP A 23 -38.20 -7.38 -19.52
N PRO A 24 -37.73 -8.63 -19.78
CA PRO A 24 -36.45 -9.09 -19.34
C PRO A 24 -35.30 -8.40 -20.10
N VAL A 25 -34.29 -7.87 -19.36
CA VAL A 25 -33.06 -7.30 -19.89
C VAL A 25 -31.86 -7.98 -19.25
N THR A 26 -30.92 -8.44 -20.08
CA THR A 26 -29.68 -9.08 -19.64
C THR A 26 -28.57 -8.02 -19.60
N ILE A 27 -27.90 -7.92 -18.48
CA ILE A 27 -26.73 -7.05 -18.31
C ILE A 27 -25.43 -7.76 -18.70
N SER A 28 -24.33 -7.02 -18.81
CA SER A 28 -23.01 -7.53 -19.24
C SER A 28 -22.45 -8.66 -18.38
N THR A 29 -22.91 -8.82 -17.15
CA THR A 29 -22.56 -9.95 -16.27
C THR A 29 -23.30 -11.26 -16.57
N GLY A 30 -24.22 -11.26 -17.56
CA GLY A 30 -25.05 -12.41 -17.92
C GLY A 30 -26.32 -12.57 -17.06
N MET A 31 -26.56 -11.71 -16.08
CA MET A 31 -27.77 -11.76 -15.26
C MET A 31 -28.92 -11.01 -15.92
N THR A 32 -30.14 -11.60 -15.83
CA THR A 32 -31.37 -11.04 -16.40
C THR A 32 -32.26 -10.47 -15.30
N PHE A 33 -32.79 -9.28 -15.55
CA PHE A 33 -33.68 -8.54 -14.65
C PHE A 33 -34.89 -8.01 -15.42
N ASP A 34 -35.95 -7.68 -14.70
CA ASP A 34 -37.06 -6.91 -15.29
C ASP A 34 -36.60 -5.45 -15.49
N ARG A 35 -36.86 -4.89 -16.68
CA ARG A 35 -36.38 -3.54 -17.08
C ARG A 35 -36.75 -2.47 -16.07
N GLU A 36 -38.01 -2.45 -15.64
CA GLU A 36 -38.48 -1.45 -14.70
C GLU A 36 -37.81 -1.59 -13.34
N SER A 37 -37.59 -2.81 -12.88
CA SER A 37 -36.98 -3.12 -11.61
C SER A 37 -35.49 -2.74 -11.59
N ILE A 38 -34.73 -3.07 -12.65
CA ILE A 38 -33.30 -2.71 -12.73
C ILE A 38 -33.13 -1.21 -12.94
N GLN A 39 -34.02 -0.55 -13.68
CA GLN A 39 -33.98 0.90 -13.83
C GLN A 39 -34.25 1.59 -12.49
N LYS A 40 -35.32 1.21 -11.75
CA LYS A 40 -35.57 1.76 -10.41
C LYS A 40 -34.41 1.51 -9.47
N TRP A 41 -33.82 0.33 -9.50
CA TRP A 41 -32.66 -0.01 -8.68
C TRP A 41 -31.45 0.87 -9.04
N LEU A 42 -31.10 1.02 -10.32
CA LEU A 42 -30.02 1.88 -10.80
C LEU A 42 -30.25 3.36 -10.47
N PHE A 43 -31.49 3.87 -10.60
CA PHE A 43 -31.80 5.26 -10.28
C PHE A 43 -31.94 5.53 -8.79
N SER A 44 -32.39 4.55 -8.00
CA SER A 44 -32.38 4.63 -6.54
C SER A 44 -30.98 4.52 -5.95
N TYR A 45 -30.11 3.73 -6.59
CA TYR A 45 -28.70 3.57 -6.21
C TYR A 45 -27.80 4.74 -6.66
N LYS A 46 -28.29 5.65 -7.51
CA LYS A 46 -27.61 6.95 -7.76
C LYS A 46 -27.42 7.79 -6.50
N LYS A 47 -28.05 7.41 -5.39
CA LYS A 47 -27.78 7.96 -4.05
C LYS A 47 -26.73 7.20 -3.23
N GLN A 48 -26.26 6.03 -3.65
CA GLN A 48 -25.21 5.24 -2.99
C GLN A 48 -24.42 4.42 -4.03
N ASN A 49 -23.20 4.83 -4.31
CA ASN A 49 -22.10 4.27 -5.08
C ASN A 49 -22.19 2.81 -5.55
N ASN A 50 -22.15 2.56 -6.88
CA ASN A 50 -21.38 1.44 -7.47
C ASN A 50 -21.12 1.61 -8.98
N PRO A 51 -19.92 1.23 -9.51
CA PRO A 51 -19.47 1.52 -10.87
C PRO A 51 -19.61 0.28 -11.79
N PHE A 52 -20.80 -0.06 -12.24
CA PHE A 52 -20.96 -1.03 -13.35
C PHE A 52 -22.17 -0.65 -14.22
N LEU A 53 -21.89 -0.53 -15.50
CA LEU A 53 -22.79 -0.42 -16.66
C LEU A 53 -22.85 0.94 -17.34
N ILE A 54 -22.32 0.96 -18.56
CA ILE A 54 -23.04 1.35 -19.77
C ILE A 54 -22.20 0.97 -21.00
N SER A 55 -22.74 0.12 -21.88
CA SER A 55 -22.52 0.21 -23.32
C SER A 55 -23.77 -0.33 -24.04
N HIS A 56 -24.21 0.46 -25.01
CA HIS A 56 -25.21 0.23 -26.05
C HIS A 56 -26.70 0.40 -25.72
N ALA A 57 -27.22 1.52 -26.17
CA ALA A 57 -28.54 1.61 -26.78
C ALA A 57 -28.47 2.64 -27.93
N SER A 58 -28.93 2.17 -29.09
CA SER A 58 -28.87 2.84 -30.39
C SER A 58 -29.81 4.04 -30.51
N SER A 59 -29.30 5.04 -31.21
CA SER A 59 -29.93 6.02 -32.08
C SER A 59 -31.39 6.47 -31.84
N SER A 60 -31.50 7.71 -31.40
CA SER A 60 -32.44 8.68 -31.97
C SER A 60 -31.87 10.08 -31.83
N THR A 61 -31.81 10.76 -32.95
CA THR A 61 -31.36 12.12 -33.18
C THR A 61 -32.05 13.12 -32.28
N THR A 62 -31.32 13.64 -31.29
CA THR A 62 -31.68 14.90 -30.62
C THR A 62 -30.45 15.81 -30.68
N LYS A 63 -30.68 17.06 -31.12
CA LYS A 63 -29.73 18.13 -31.29
C LYS A 63 -28.79 18.19 -30.09
N PHE A 64 -27.47 18.12 -30.35
CA PHE A 64 -26.44 18.48 -29.39
C PHE A 64 -26.69 19.93 -28.96
N VAL A 65 -27.21 20.12 -27.76
CA VAL A 65 -27.05 21.32 -26.98
C VAL A 65 -25.69 21.14 -26.32
N GLU A 66 -24.72 21.97 -26.65
CA GLU A 66 -23.47 22.06 -25.89
C GLU A 66 -23.83 22.23 -24.41
N PRO A 67 -23.31 21.40 -23.50
CA PRO A 67 -23.55 21.63 -22.07
C PRO A 67 -22.96 22.99 -21.73
N GLU A 68 -23.74 23.87 -21.15
CA GLU A 68 -23.25 25.12 -20.56
C GLU A 68 -22.04 24.79 -19.66
N PRO A 69 -20.99 25.60 -19.68
CA PRO A 69 -19.77 25.35 -18.89
C PRO A 69 -20.19 25.21 -17.43
N ASN A 70 -19.96 24.01 -16.89
CA ASN A 70 -20.34 23.65 -15.55
C ASN A 70 -19.72 24.70 -14.62
N ASN A 71 -20.50 25.30 -13.74
CA ASN A 71 -20.05 26.37 -12.82
C ASN A 71 -18.80 25.96 -12.00
N GLN A 72 -18.56 24.65 -11.89
CA GLN A 72 -17.39 24.05 -11.24
C GLN A 72 -16.11 24.12 -12.08
N ASP A 73 -16.17 23.98 -13.40
CA ASP A 73 -15.00 24.10 -14.28
C ASP A 73 -14.50 25.55 -14.34
N ALA A 74 -15.42 26.51 -14.35
CA ALA A 74 -15.07 27.92 -14.24
C ALA A 74 -14.44 28.24 -12.88
N LEU A 75 -14.99 27.70 -11.80
CA LEU A 75 -14.44 27.85 -10.45
C LEU A 75 -13.04 27.22 -10.33
N MET A 76 -12.81 26.04 -10.91
CA MET A 76 -11.51 25.37 -10.88
C MET A 76 -10.45 26.23 -11.60
N LYS A 77 -10.77 26.79 -12.77
CA LYS A 77 -9.87 27.71 -13.47
C LYS A 77 -9.50 28.94 -12.64
N VAL A 78 -10.45 29.52 -11.93
CA VAL A 78 -10.20 30.65 -11.01
C VAL A 78 -9.25 30.22 -9.88
N LEU A 79 -9.50 29.05 -9.25
CA LEU A 79 -8.67 28.54 -8.18
C LEU A 79 -7.24 28.22 -8.63
N LEU A 80 -7.05 27.72 -9.87
CA LEU A 80 -5.74 27.51 -10.48
C LEU A 80 -4.94 28.81 -10.64
N GLU A 81 -5.61 29.91 -10.97
CA GLU A 81 -4.93 31.23 -11.04
C GLU A 81 -4.66 31.81 -9.63
N GLU A 82 -5.59 31.63 -8.67
CA GLU A 82 -5.41 32.07 -7.29
C GLU A 82 -4.23 31.36 -6.59
N ILE A 83 -3.99 30.06 -6.84
CA ILE A 83 -2.86 29.32 -6.27
C ILE A 83 -1.51 29.93 -6.65
N LYS A 84 -1.41 30.58 -7.81
CA LYS A 84 -0.18 31.27 -8.24
C LYS A 84 0.14 32.49 -7.38
N GLN A 85 -0.83 33.02 -6.63
CA GLN A 85 -0.69 34.20 -5.78
C GLN A 85 -0.39 33.78 -4.33
N PRO A 86 0.76 34.14 -3.74
CA PRO A 86 1.19 33.66 -2.42
C PRO A 86 0.15 33.81 -1.31
N HIS A 87 -0.53 34.96 -1.26
CA HIS A 87 -1.51 35.26 -0.19
C HIS A 87 -2.85 34.52 -0.32
N LEU A 88 -3.12 33.84 -1.46
CA LEU A 88 -4.34 33.09 -1.69
C LEU A 88 -4.12 31.55 -1.66
N GLN A 89 -2.88 31.08 -1.62
CA GLN A 89 -2.52 29.67 -1.77
C GLN A 89 -3.26 28.77 -0.78
N VAL A 90 -3.19 29.04 0.52
CA VAL A 90 -3.83 28.23 1.56
C VAL A 90 -5.34 28.16 1.36
N LYS A 91 -5.96 29.33 1.11
CA LYS A 91 -7.42 29.42 0.91
C LYS A 91 -7.86 28.61 -0.32
N SER A 92 -7.15 28.73 -1.43
CA SER A 92 -7.49 28.07 -2.68
C SER A 92 -7.23 26.57 -2.59
N LEU A 93 -6.14 26.11 -1.94
CA LEU A 93 -5.88 24.70 -1.66
C LEU A 93 -6.98 24.07 -0.80
N ARG A 94 -7.42 24.74 0.28
CA ARG A 94 -8.53 24.28 1.11
C ARG A 94 -9.82 24.13 0.31
N LYS A 95 -10.12 25.09 -0.56
CA LYS A 95 -11.31 25.05 -1.40
C LYS A 95 -11.24 23.94 -2.44
N ILE A 96 -10.08 23.71 -3.06
CA ILE A 96 -9.85 22.58 -3.96
C ILE A 96 -10.06 21.27 -3.23
N LYS A 97 -9.48 21.12 -2.03
CA LYS A 97 -9.64 19.93 -1.19
C LYS A 97 -11.11 19.65 -0.87
N SER A 98 -11.88 20.67 -0.50
CA SER A 98 -13.34 20.57 -0.26
C SER A 98 -14.08 20.10 -1.52
N LEU A 99 -13.81 20.71 -2.68
CA LEU A 99 -14.44 20.33 -3.95
C LEU A 99 -14.12 18.88 -4.34
N ILE A 100 -12.88 18.42 -4.15
CA ILE A 100 -12.50 17.04 -4.41
C ILE A 100 -13.25 16.07 -3.50
N GLN A 101 -13.40 16.43 -2.21
CA GLN A 101 -14.08 15.59 -1.23
C GLN A 101 -15.58 15.50 -1.48
N GLU A 102 -16.24 16.63 -1.82
CA GLU A 102 -17.65 16.69 -2.16
C GLU A 102 -18.02 15.86 -3.41
N ASN A 103 -17.12 15.81 -4.39
CA ASN A 103 -17.32 15.10 -5.66
C ASN A 103 -16.92 13.62 -5.65
N ARG A 104 -16.42 13.08 -4.54
CA ARG A 104 -15.99 11.67 -4.43
C ARG A 104 -17.07 10.63 -4.71
N GLY A 105 -18.35 11.02 -4.72
CA GLY A 105 -19.50 10.13 -4.96
C GLY A 105 -20.06 10.16 -6.38
N ASP A 106 -19.59 11.02 -7.27
CA ASP A 106 -20.20 11.22 -8.60
C ASP A 106 -19.19 10.92 -9.73
N SER A 107 -19.29 9.72 -10.32
CA SER A 107 -18.38 9.26 -11.38
C SER A 107 -18.36 10.15 -12.62
N SER A 108 -19.42 10.94 -12.87
CA SER A 108 -19.51 11.87 -14.01
C SER A 108 -18.77 13.20 -13.78
N ARG A 109 -18.47 13.53 -12.50
CA ARG A 109 -17.75 14.74 -12.09
C ARG A 109 -16.27 14.51 -11.79
N ILE A 110 -15.81 13.27 -11.88
CA ILE A 110 -14.42 12.86 -11.62
C ILE A 110 -13.44 13.42 -12.67
N THR A 111 -13.91 13.87 -13.82
CA THR A 111 -13.05 14.47 -14.86
C THR A 111 -12.30 15.72 -14.38
N CYS A 112 -12.90 16.54 -13.52
CA CYS A 112 -12.22 17.72 -12.93
C CYS A 112 -11.21 17.33 -11.83
N ILE A 113 -11.31 16.14 -11.26
CA ILE A 113 -10.40 15.62 -10.19
C ILE A 113 -9.15 14.97 -10.80
N ARG A 114 -9.23 14.56 -12.08
CA ARG A 114 -8.11 14.02 -12.87
C ARG A 114 -7.40 15.10 -13.69
N ASP A 115 -7.40 16.34 -13.23
CA ASP A 115 -6.68 17.41 -13.90
C ASP A 115 -5.18 17.26 -13.61
N ASP A 116 -4.48 16.70 -14.59
CA ASP A 116 -3.03 16.53 -14.58
C ASP A 116 -2.29 17.87 -14.42
N SER A 117 -2.91 18.96 -14.86
CA SER A 117 -2.36 20.32 -14.73
C SER A 117 -2.44 20.81 -13.28
N LEU A 118 -3.52 20.49 -12.56
CA LEU A 118 -3.66 20.80 -11.14
C LEU A 118 -2.62 20.03 -10.32
N PHE A 119 -2.44 18.73 -10.59
CA PHE A 119 -1.42 17.93 -9.90
C PHE A 119 -0.03 18.53 -10.11
N SER A 120 0.33 18.87 -11.35
CA SER A 120 1.62 19.47 -11.68
C SER A 120 1.84 20.82 -10.98
N LEU A 121 0.80 21.65 -10.91
CA LEU A 121 0.86 22.95 -10.24
C LEU A 121 1.06 22.82 -8.73
N VAL A 122 0.28 21.96 -8.08
CA VAL A 122 0.40 21.73 -6.63
C VAL A 122 1.73 21.06 -6.27
N ALA A 123 2.21 20.12 -7.12
CA ALA A 123 3.53 19.51 -6.95
C ALA A 123 4.65 20.56 -7.06
N SER A 124 4.57 21.48 -8.04
CA SER A 124 5.54 22.58 -8.17
C SER A 124 5.55 23.52 -6.96
N LEU A 125 4.41 23.66 -6.28
CA LEU A 125 4.31 24.45 -5.05
C LEU A 125 5.05 23.77 -3.90
N VAL A 126 4.91 22.45 -3.74
CA VAL A 126 5.65 21.68 -2.73
C VAL A 126 7.17 21.80 -2.96
N VAL A 127 7.62 21.66 -4.22
CA VAL A 127 9.03 21.79 -4.57
C VAL A 127 9.58 23.18 -4.23
N LYS A 128 8.84 24.25 -4.57
CA LYS A 128 9.26 25.64 -4.31
C LYS A 128 9.34 25.99 -2.82
N THR A 129 8.55 25.34 -1.99
CA THR A 129 8.50 25.63 -0.56
C THR A 129 9.59 24.91 0.25
N GLU A 130 10.02 23.71 -0.19
CA GLU A 130 10.92 22.84 0.60
C GLU A 130 12.38 22.97 0.22
N LEU A 131 12.72 23.37 -1.01
CA LEU A 131 14.11 23.33 -1.46
C LEU A 131 14.86 24.62 -1.17
N PRO A 132 16.02 24.58 -0.47
CA PRO A 132 16.88 25.74 -0.29
C PRO A 132 17.45 26.20 -1.64
N GLY A 133 17.31 27.50 -1.95
CA GLY A 133 17.84 28.12 -3.21
C GLY A 133 16.76 28.44 -4.25
N VAL A 134 15.54 27.97 -4.11
CA VAL A 134 14.37 28.49 -4.80
C VAL A 134 13.89 29.73 -4.00
N PRO A 135 13.46 30.83 -4.64
CA PRO A 135 12.92 31.98 -3.90
C PRO A 135 11.80 31.51 -2.96
N GLN A 136 12.15 31.41 -1.69
CA GLN A 136 11.22 30.92 -0.67
C GLN A 136 10.06 31.92 -0.53
N ILE A 137 8.86 31.39 -0.40
CA ILE A 137 7.73 32.14 0.14
C ILE A 137 8.02 32.33 1.61
N THR A 138 8.78 33.41 1.93
CA THR A 138 9.11 33.76 3.31
C THR A 138 7.88 34.32 3.99
N GLY A 139 7.19 33.47 4.74
CA GLY A 139 6.05 33.86 5.56
C GLY A 139 5.75 32.81 6.62
N ASN A 140 5.09 33.19 7.70
CA ASN A 140 4.64 32.30 8.79
C ASN A 140 3.69 31.17 8.30
N ASP A 141 3.23 31.22 7.05
CA ASP A 141 2.23 30.33 6.48
C ASP A 141 2.85 29.09 5.75
N THR A 142 4.18 29.02 5.64
CA THR A 142 4.88 27.94 4.91
C THR A 142 4.47 26.53 5.36
N PRO A 143 4.42 26.21 6.69
CA PRO A 143 4.01 24.87 7.12
C PRO A 143 2.55 24.54 6.78
N GLU A 144 1.69 25.56 6.76
CA GLU A 144 0.28 25.40 6.43
C GLU A 144 0.08 25.16 4.93
N ILE A 145 0.82 25.89 4.08
CA ILE A 145 0.82 25.70 2.62
C ILE A 145 1.22 24.26 2.28
N ILE A 146 2.30 23.76 2.87
CA ILE A 146 2.79 22.40 2.64
C ILE A 146 1.77 21.35 3.09
N ASN A 147 1.19 21.53 4.28
CA ASN A 147 0.17 20.63 4.80
C ASN A 147 -1.05 20.54 3.85
N GLU A 148 -1.56 21.68 3.39
CA GLU A 148 -2.69 21.70 2.47
C GLU A 148 -2.31 21.20 1.06
N ALA A 149 -1.11 21.50 0.56
CA ALA A 149 -0.62 21.04 -0.73
C ALA A 149 -0.44 19.50 -0.75
N VAL A 150 0.27 18.94 0.22
CA VAL A 150 0.48 17.46 0.31
C VAL A 150 -0.85 16.75 0.51
N SER A 151 -1.75 17.28 1.36
CA SER A 151 -3.09 16.73 1.54
C SER A 151 -3.90 16.75 0.24
N SER A 152 -3.78 17.82 -0.57
CA SER A 152 -4.46 17.93 -1.86
C SER A 152 -3.88 16.95 -2.87
N LEU A 153 -2.56 16.80 -2.96
CA LEU A 153 -1.91 15.81 -3.82
C LEU A 153 -2.35 14.36 -3.52
N CYS A 154 -2.53 14.01 -2.24
CA CYS A 154 -3.04 12.69 -1.85
C CYS A 154 -4.48 12.43 -2.28
N LEU A 155 -5.27 13.47 -2.50
CA LEU A 155 -6.65 13.37 -2.95
C LEU A 155 -6.78 13.32 -4.48
N LEU A 156 -5.83 13.96 -5.17
CA LEU A 156 -5.73 13.93 -6.61
C LEU A 156 -5.30 12.53 -7.08
N ARG A 157 -5.81 12.11 -8.22
CA ARG A 157 -5.46 10.83 -8.86
C ARG A 157 -4.99 11.12 -10.29
N PRO A 158 -3.74 11.59 -10.45
CA PRO A 158 -3.19 11.81 -11.77
C PRO A 158 -3.07 10.49 -12.53
N SER A 159 -2.90 10.55 -13.86
CA SER A 159 -2.50 9.39 -14.65
C SER A 159 -1.09 8.93 -14.24
N ASP A 160 -0.79 7.63 -14.43
CA ASP A 160 0.56 7.10 -14.15
C ASP A 160 1.63 7.83 -14.97
N GLU A 161 1.28 8.23 -16.19
CA GLU A 161 2.15 9.02 -17.07
C GLU A 161 2.46 10.40 -16.48
N THR A 162 1.44 11.11 -16.00
CA THR A 162 1.61 12.41 -15.35
C THR A 162 2.39 12.29 -14.06
N LEU A 163 2.06 11.29 -13.23
CA LEU A 163 2.76 11.04 -11.99
C LEU A 163 4.25 10.77 -12.25
N LYS A 164 4.57 9.93 -13.24
CA LYS A 164 5.94 9.66 -13.66
C LYS A 164 6.63 10.92 -14.17
N MET A 165 6.01 11.64 -15.10
CA MET A 165 6.57 12.84 -15.70
C MET A 165 6.89 13.92 -14.67
N VAL A 166 5.93 14.26 -13.80
CA VAL A 166 6.11 15.29 -12.76
C VAL A 166 7.16 14.89 -11.74
N SER A 167 7.20 13.60 -11.37
CA SER A 167 8.16 13.11 -10.37
C SER A 167 9.59 12.98 -10.89
N GLN A 168 9.78 12.77 -12.20
CA GLN A 168 11.10 12.71 -12.84
C GLN A 168 11.59 14.07 -13.33
N ASN A 169 10.70 15.07 -13.39
CA ASN A 169 11.05 16.41 -13.80
C ASN A 169 12.12 17.02 -12.86
N GLU A 170 12.97 17.89 -13.42
CA GLU A 170 14.03 18.58 -12.68
C GLU A 170 14.87 17.62 -11.77
N ASN A 171 15.22 16.43 -12.31
CA ASN A 171 15.99 15.41 -11.59
C ASN A 171 15.35 14.83 -10.32
N GLY A 172 14.02 14.84 -10.23
CA GLY A 172 13.31 14.24 -9.12
C GLY A 172 13.10 15.15 -7.91
N LEU A 173 13.06 16.46 -8.10
CA LEU A 173 12.89 17.43 -7.01
C LEU A 173 11.64 17.17 -6.17
N LEU A 174 10.54 16.68 -6.76
CA LEU A 174 9.35 16.32 -5.99
C LEU A 174 9.65 15.18 -5.00
N ILE A 175 10.42 14.16 -5.42
CA ILE A 175 10.81 13.04 -4.54
C ILE A 175 11.68 13.57 -3.41
N GLU A 176 12.67 14.43 -3.71
CA GLU A 176 13.53 15.03 -2.70
C GLU A 176 12.73 15.89 -1.70
N SER A 177 11.80 16.73 -2.18
CA SER A 177 10.94 17.55 -1.31
C SER A 177 10.05 16.69 -0.41
N LEU A 178 9.47 15.60 -0.91
CA LEU A 178 8.68 14.68 -0.08
C LEU A 178 9.54 13.93 0.95
N CYS A 179 10.78 13.58 0.61
CA CYS A 179 11.73 13.02 1.58
C CYS A 179 12.09 14.05 2.67
N LEU A 180 12.29 15.33 2.32
CA LEU A 180 12.52 16.39 3.30
C LEU A 180 11.33 16.58 4.23
N ILE A 181 10.09 16.54 3.71
CA ILE A 181 8.89 16.59 4.55
C ILE A 181 8.88 15.45 5.57
N ILE A 182 9.22 14.24 5.17
CA ILE A 182 9.28 13.09 6.08
C ILE A 182 10.33 13.30 7.17
N THR A 183 11.46 13.92 6.85
CA THR A 183 12.59 14.07 7.78
C THR A 183 12.51 15.32 8.66
N GLN A 184 11.87 16.39 8.21
CA GLN A 184 11.87 17.68 8.91
C GLN A 184 10.59 17.95 9.72
N TYR A 185 9.42 17.43 9.29
CA TYR A 185 8.14 17.72 9.97
C TYR A 185 7.86 16.72 11.11
N LEU A 186 8.79 16.56 12.04
CA LEU A 186 8.74 15.55 13.11
C LEU A 186 7.50 15.65 13.99
N SER A 187 7.00 16.87 14.25
CA SER A 187 5.81 17.11 15.08
C SER A 187 4.48 16.84 14.35
N ASN A 188 4.49 16.72 13.01
CA ASN A 188 3.27 16.51 12.23
C ASN A 188 3.30 15.14 11.53
N LEU A 189 2.96 14.12 12.27
CA LEU A 189 2.96 12.75 11.76
C LEU A 189 1.99 12.54 10.60
N GLN A 190 0.85 13.23 10.56
CA GLN A 190 -0.13 13.10 9.50
C GLN A 190 0.47 13.49 8.13
N ILE A 191 1.21 14.59 8.06
CA ILE A 191 1.85 15.02 6.82
C ILE A 191 2.96 14.06 6.40
N ARG A 192 3.72 13.51 7.36
CA ARG A 192 4.77 12.50 7.09
C ARG A 192 4.18 11.24 6.47
N ILE A 193 3.05 10.74 6.99
CA ILE A 193 2.33 9.58 6.41
C ILE A 193 1.79 9.91 5.03
N GLN A 194 1.24 11.10 4.81
CA GLN A 194 0.74 11.52 3.50
C GLN A 194 1.88 11.64 2.48
N ALA A 195 3.03 12.19 2.87
CA ALA A 195 4.23 12.22 2.02
C ALA A 195 4.72 10.81 1.68
N ALA A 196 4.73 9.89 2.65
CA ALA A 196 5.06 8.48 2.42
C ALA A 196 4.06 7.79 1.46
N LEU A 197 2.76 8.12 1.55
CA LEU A 197 1.73 7.61 0.64
C LEU A 197 1.96 8.10 -0.81
N LEU A 198 2.30 9.37 -0.98
CA LEU A 198 2.65 9.93 -2.29
C LEU A 198 3.93 9.28 -2.85
N LEU A 199 4.97 9.14 -2.02
CA LEU A 199 6.21 8.47 -2.42
C LEU A 199 5.98 7.02 -2.83
N LYS A 200 5.09 6.29 -2.13
CA LYS A 200 4.70 4.93 -2.54
C LYS A 200 4.17 4.93 -3.97
N SER A 201 3.18 5.78 -4.27
CA SER A 201 2.58 5.86 -5.60
C SER A 201 3.59 6.31 -6.67
N ILE A 202 4.47 7.24 -6.33
CA ILE A 202 5.56 7.71 -7.20
C ILE A 202 6.54 6.57 -7.48
N PHE A 203 7.00 5.85 -6.45
CA PHE A 203 7.95 4.75 -6.60
C PHE A 203 7.38 3.55 -7.38
N GLU A 204 6.08 3.39 -7.46
CA GLU A 204 5.44 2.37 -8.31
C GLU A 204 5.66 2.65 -9.81
N VAL A 205 5.77 3.92 -10.22
CA VAL A 205 5.81 4.33 -11.64
C VAL A 205 7.16 4.87 -12.13
N VAL A 206 8.01 5.42 -11.24
CA VAL A 206 9.31 6.02 -11.65
C VAL A 206 10.38 4.96 -11.91
N ASP A 207 11.38 5.36 -12.70
CA ASP A 207 12.53 4.52 -13.01
C ASP A 207 13.43 4.27 -11.77
N GLY A 208 14.12 3.14 -11.76
CA GLY A 208 14.92 2.69 -10.61
C GLY A 208 15.96 3.69 -10.11
N ILE A 209 16.52 4.52 -11.00
CA ILE A 209 17.51 5.55 -10.65
C ILE A 209 17.01 6.53 -9.58
N TYR A 210 15.72 6.87 -9.61
CA TYR A 210 15.10 7.78 -8.64
C TYR A 210 14.82 7.10 -7.28
N LYS A 211 14.90 5.76 -7.22
CA LYS A 211 14.76 4.97 -6.00
C LYS A 211 16.09 4.75 -5.28
N GLU A 212 17.23 4.87 -5.98
CA GLU A 212 18.57 4.56 -5.44
C GLU A 212 19.16 5.67 -4.54
N GLY A 213 18.77 6.92 -4.79
CA GLY A 213 19.38 8.10 -4.19
C GLY A 213 18.94 8.43 -2.76
N LEU A 214 18.07 7.62 -2.13
CA LEU A 214 17.54 7.91 -0.81
C LEU A 214 18.66 7.97 0.25
N ARG A 215 18.53 8.94 1.19
CA ARG A 215 19.51 9.16 2.26
C ARG A 215 19.19 8.30 3.48
N VAL A 216 20.14 8.11 4.39
CA VAL A 216 19.96 7.34 5.62
C VAL A 216 18.89 7.97 6.51
N GLU A 217 18.84 9.31 6.60
CA GLU A 217 17.87 10.07 7.39
C GLU A 217 16.41 9.78 6.98
N PHE A 218 16.19 9.46 5.70
CA PHE A 218 14.88 9.00 5.24
C PHE A 218 14.49 7.68 5.93
N PHE A 219 15.41 6.72 6.01
CA PHE A 219 15.13 5.43 6.64
C PHE A 219 15.00 5.54 8.16
N GLU A 220 15.79 6.39 8.80
CA GLU A 220 15.64 6.72 10.23
C GLU A 220 14.25 7.29 10.52
N SER A 221 13.82 8.27 9.73
CA SER A 221 12.51 8.91 9.89
C SER A 221 11.34 7.96 9.59
N ILE A 222 11.50 7.08 8.61
CA ILE A 222 10.54 6.00 8.33
C ILE A 222 10.45 5.02 9.52
N THR A 223 11.58 4.70 10.13
CA THR A 223 11.65 3.84 11.32
C THR A 223 10.93 4.47 12.50
N GLU A 224 11.07 5.79 12.71
CA GLU A 224 10.33 6.52 13.74
C GLU A 224 8.81 6.53 13.48
N ILE A 225 8.37 6.74 12.23
CA ILE A 225 6.95 6.67 11.88
C ILE A 225 6.36 5.29 12.21
N LEU A 226 7.10 4.22 11.95
CA LEU A 226 6.68 2.87 12.31
C LEU A 226 6.59 2.68 13.82
N LYS A 227 7.56 3.21 14.58
CA LYS A 227 7.62 3.12 16.04
C LYS A 227 6.43 3.83 16.71
N ASP A 228 5.97 4.93 16.15
CA ASP A 228 4.84 5.71 16.68
C ASP A 228 3.47 5.00 16.54
N GLN A 229 3.37 3.92 15.80
CA GLN A 229 2.20 3.01 15.65
C GLN A 229 0.82 3.68 15.50
N ILE A 230 0.72 4.83 14.89
CA ILE A 230 -0.45 5.71 14.99
C ILE A 230 -1.69 5.19 14.28
N SER A 231 -1.51 4.44 13.19
CA SER A 231 -2.62 3.77 12.51
C SER A 231 -2.15 2.61 11.65
N LYS A 232 -2.97 1.58 11.58
CA LYS A 232 -2.77 0.44 10.67
C LYS A 232 -2.52 0.88 9.23
N HIS A 233 -3.27 1.88 8.74
CA HIS A 233 -3.11 2.40 7.39
C HIS A 233 -1.74 3.07 7.19
N GLY A 234 -1.28 3.82 8.17
CA GLY A 234 0.06 4.43 8.16
C GLY A 234 1.17 3.38 8.10
N SER A 235 1.12 2.37 8.96
CA SER A 235 2.08 1.27 8.97
C SER A 235 2.11 0.51 7.64
N LEU A 236 0.95 0.17 7.08
CA LEU A 236 0.85 -0.48 5.76
C LEU A 236 1.46 0.39 4.66
N THR A 237 1.18 1.70 4.65
CA THR A 237 1.72 2.63 3.66
C THR A 237 3.24 2.68 3.72
N VAL A 238 3.79 2.86 4.90
CA VAL A 238 5.25 2.96 5.13
C VAL A 238 5.95 1.65 4.77
N LEU A 239 5.43 0.50 5.20
CA LEU A 239 5.98 -0.81 4.86
C LEU A 239 5.93 -1.07 3.34
N ALA A 240 4.85 -0.67 2.67
CA ALA A 240 4.74 -0.77 1.22
C ALA A 240 5.76 0.14 0.50
N THR A 241 5.96 1.38 0.99
CA THR A 241 7.00 2.29 0.47
C THR A 241 8.40 1.66 0.59
N LEU A 242 8.71 1.04 1.74
CA LEU A 242 9.97 0.32 1.92
C LEU A 242 10.14 -0.84 0.92
N MET A 243 9.06 -1.60 0.67
CA MET A 243 9.10 -2.71 -0.31
C MET A 243 9.47 -2.24 -1.71
N GLU A 244 9.04 -1.04 -2.12
CA GLU A 244 9.36 -0.44 -3.42
C GLU A 244 10.85 -0.04 -3.54
N VAL A 245 11.46 0.46 -2.47
CA VAL A 245 12.79 1.07 -2.55
C VAL A 245 13.94 0.13 -2.12
N LEU A 246 13.69 -0.86 -1.26
CA LEU A 246 14.75 -1.73 -0.71
C LEU A 246 15.46 -2.61 -1.73
N SER A 247 14.94 -2.76 -2.94
CA SER A 247 15.58 -3.54 -4.01
C SER A 247 16.61 -2.74 -4.83
N TYR A 248 16.72 -1.43 -4.57
CA TYR A 248 17.51 -0.51 -5.38
C TYR A 248 18.74 -0.01 -4.63
N GLY A 249 19.87 0.12 -5.36
CA GLY A 249 21.12 0.69 -4.88
C GLY A 249 21.56 0.12 -3.52
N LYS A 250 21.98 1.03 -2.64
CA LYS A 250 22.42 0.73 -1.26
C LYS A 250 21.31 0.96 -0.22
N ASN A 251 20.05 0.94 -0.61
CA ASN A 251 18.97 1.26 0.30
C ASN A 251 18.80 0.22 1.42
N LYS A 252 19.14 -1.06 1.18
CA LYS A 252 19.15 -2.07 2.25
C LYS A 252 20.14 -1.73 3.35
N GLU A 253 21.36 -1.36 2.97
CA GLU A 253 22.42 -0.98 3.90
C GLU A 253 22.02 0.25 4.72
N LYS A 254 21.47 1.27 4.05
CA LYS A 254 20.99 2.50 4.72
C LYS A 254 19.79 2.24 5.65
N ALA A 255 18.87 1.36 5.28
CA ALA A 255 17.76 0.97 6.13
C ALA A 255 18.21 0.17 7.37
N ILE A 256 19.23 -0.66 7.22
CA ILE A 256 19.86 -1.38 8.34
C ILE A 256 20.56 -0.40 9.28
N GLU A 257 21.33 0.54 8.73
CA GLU A 257 22.01 1.63 9.45
C GLU A 257 20.99 2.51 10.21
N GLY A 258 19.85 2.85 9.58
CA GLY A 258 18.74 3.60 10.19
C GLY A 258 17.92 2.81 11.23
N GLY A 259 18.41 1.65 11.67
CA GLY A 259 17.84 0.91 12.80
C GLY A 259 16.50 0.23 12.56
N LEU A 260 16.16 -0.04 11.31
CA LEU A 260 14.84 -0.58 10.95
C LEU A 260 14.60 -2.00 11.49
N ILE A 261 15.63 -2.87 11.57
CA ILE A 261 15.49 -4.27 11.95
C ILE A 261 14.97 -4.45 13.38
N PRO A 262 15.59 -3.87 14.44
CA PRO A 262 15.09 -4.04 15.80
C PRO A 262 13.64 -3.56 15.95
N ILE A 263 13.28 -2.43 15.37
CA ILE A 263 11.92 -1.90 15.44
C ILE A 263 10.91 -2.83 14.77
N LEU A 264 11.25 -3.40 13.60
CA LEU A 264 10.37 -4.39 12.95
C LEU A 264 10.18 -5.66 13.79
N ILE A 265 11.20 -6.11 14.52
CA ILE A 265 11.09 -7.27 15.42
C ILE A 265 10.17 -6.95 16.60
N GLU A 266 10.33 -5.78 17.23
CA GLU A 266 9.49 -5.31 18.33
C GLU A 266 8.01 -5.19 17.89
N LEU A 267 7.76 -4.52 16.78
CA LEU A 267 6.42 -4.36 16.23
C LEU A 267 5.79 -5.70 15.83
N LEU A 268 6.58 -6.57 15.20
CA LEU A 268 6.11 -7.90 14.81
C LEU A 268 5.75 -8.75 16.04
N ALA A 269 6.41 -8.57 17.19
CA ALA A 269 6.08 -9.27 18.43
C ALA A 269 4.67 -8.94 18.91
N GLU A 270 4.27 -7.67 18.83
CA GLU A 270 3.02 -7.14 19.35
C GLU A 270 1.86 -7.26 18.34
N ASP A 271 2.12 -7.05 17.04
CA ASP A 271 1.09 -7.02 16.01
C ASP A 271 0.64 -8.43 15.61
N ASN A 272 -0.67 -8.60 15.48
CA ASN A 272 -1.31 -9.83 14.99
C ASN A 272 -2.13 -9.57 13.71
N GLU A 273 -2.08 -8.37 13.15
CA GLU A 273 -2.76 -8.07 11.91
C GLU A 273 -2.03 -8.72 10.72
N ARG A 274 -2.76 -9.50 9.96
CA ARG A 274 -2.21 -10.38 8.92
C ARG A 274 -1.35 -9.63 7.90
N HIS A 275 -1.89 -8.57 7.27
CA HIS A 275 -1.19 -7.87 6.18
C HIS A 275 0.01 -7.07 6.67
N VAL A 276 -0.08 -6.49 7.88
CA VAL A 276 1.05 -5.79 8.50
C VAL A 276 2.17 -6.77 8.81
N CYS A 277 1.85 -7.93 9.42
CA CYS A 277 2.83 -8.99 9.69
C CYS A 277 3.47 -9.53 8.39
N GLU A 278 2.70 -9.75 7.33
CA GLU A 278 3.21 -10.21 6.02
C GLU A 278 4.24 -9.23 5.46
N LEU A 279 3.95 -7.92 5.51
CA LEU A 279 4.88 -6.88 5.03
C LEU A 279 6.11 -6.74 5.93
N MET A 280 5.96 -6.75 7.26
CA MET A 280 7.10 -6.70 8.17
C MET A 280 8.06 -7.88 7.95
N LEU A 281 7.52 -9.10 7.81
CA LEU A 281 8.30 -10.31 7.50
C LEU A 281 8.98 -10.19 6.13
N ALA A 282 8.31 -9.61 5.12
CA ALA A 282 8.89 -9.41 3.80
C ALA A 282 10.03 -8.38 3.81
N VAL A 283 9.89 -7.29 4.58
CA VAL A 283 10.95 -6.29 4.75
C VAL A 283 12.14 -6.90 5.49
N LEU A 284 11.92 -7.60 6.60
CA LEU A 284 12.98 -8.31 7.34
C LEU A 284 13.71 -9.33 6.45
N GLU A 285 12.97 -10.11 5.65
CA GLU A 285 13.56 -11.07 4.70
C GLU A 285 14.48 -10.37 3.69
N LYS A 286 14.05 -9.23 3.11
CA LYS A 286 14.87 -8.43 2.19
C LYS A 286 16.14 -7.88 2.87
N LEU A 287 16.04 -7.38 4.10
CA LEU A 287 17.18 -6.83 4.84
C LEU A 287 18.18 -7.93 5.23
N CYS A 288 17.70 -9.09 5.66
CA CYS A 288 18.57 -10.25 6.03
C CYS A 288 19.23 -10.95 4.84
N GLN A 289 18.96 -10.54 3.60
CA GLN A 289 19.78 -10.92 2.44
C GLN A 289 21.21 -10.38 2.55
N LYS A 290 21.41 -9.26 3.27
CA LYS A 290 22.74 -8.66 3.56
C LYS A 290 23.32 -9.26 4.85
N ALA A 291 24.66 -9.31 4.91
CA ALA A 291 25.38 -9.81 6.10
C ALA A 291 25.12 -8.93 7.33
N GLU A 292 25.14 -7.61 7.13
CA GLU A 292 24.85 -6.60 8.14
C GLU A 292 23.44 -6.77 8.70
N GLY A 293 22.47 -7.05 7.82
CA GLY A 293 21.09 -7.30 8.21
C GLY A 293 20.94 -8.56 9.07
N ARG A 294 21.61 -9.65 8.71
CA ARG A 294 21.63 -10.87 9.54
C ARG A 294 22.30 -10.62 10.89
N ALA A 295 23.38 -9.82 10.91
CA ALA A 295 24.05 -9.46 12.14
C ALA A 295 23.15 -8.63 13.06
N ALA A 296 22.46 -7.61 12.52
CA ALA A 296 21.51 -6.79 13.27
C ALA A 296 20.31 -7.61 13.77
N PHE A 297 19.79 -8.55 12.96
CA PHE A 297 18.72 -9.45 13.37
C PHE A 297 19.12 -10.35 14.53
N LEU A 298 20.33 -10.93 14.48
CA LEU A 298 20.85 -11.80 15.55
C LEU A 298 21.30 -11.02 16.79
N ALA A 299 21.59 -9.74 16.68
CA ALA A 299 21.88 -8.89 17.83
C ALA A 299 20.62 -8.62 18.67
N HIS A 300 19.42 -8.76 18.09
CA HIS A 300 18.18 -8.60 18.83
C HIS A 300 17.80 -9.87 19.58
N PRO A 301 17.63 -9.80 20.93
CA PRO A 301 17.49 -11.00 21.77
C PRO A 301 16.21 -11.82 21.48
N ALA A 302 15.19 -11.21 20.88
CA ALA A 302 13.94 -11.89 20.56
C ALA A 302 13.76 -12.20 19.07
N GLY A 303 14.74 -11.90 18.21
CA GLY A 303 14.59 -11.97 16.75
C GLY A 303 14.13 -13.36 16.28
N ILE A 304 14.83 -14.40 16.66
CA ILE A 304 14.52 -15.79 16.31
C ILE A 304 13.16 -16.21 16.89
N ALA A 305 12.91 -15.89 18.15
CA ALA A 305 11.67 -16.26 18.85
C ALA A 305 10.45 -15.62 18.20
N VAL A 306 10.51 -14.31 17.90
CA VAL A 306 9.42 -13.55 17.30
C VAL A 306 9.09 -14.09 15.91
N VAL A 307 10.08 -14.22 15.00
CA VAL A 307 9.83 -14.73 13.65
C VAL A 307 9.34 -16.18 13.70
N SER A 308 9.94 -17.03 14.54
CA SER A 308 9.46 -18.41 14.73
C SER A 308 8.03 -18.45 15.25
N SER A 309 7.62 -17.49 16.09
CA SER A 309 6.26 -17.44 16.65
C SER A 309 5.20 -17.20 15.57
N LYS A 310 5.55 -16.53 14.46
CA LYS A 310 4.63 -16.18 13.36
C LYS A 310 4.42 -17.31 12.34
N ILE A 311 5.29 -18.32 12.32
CA ILE A 311 5.14 -19.50 11.46
C ILE A 311 3.83 -20.23 11.79
N LEU A 312 3.03 -20.56 10.77
CA LEU A 312 1.71 -21.20 10.81
C LEU A 312 0.63 -20.39 11.57
N LYS A 313 0.90 -19.10 11.84
CA LYS A 313 -0.07 -18.21 12.51
C LYS A 313 -0.60 -17.08 11.65
N VAL A 314 0.21 -16.54 10.76
CA VAL A 314 -0.15 -15.37 9.96
C VAL A 314 -0.86 -15.77 8.67
N SER A 315 -0.12 -16.43 7.78
CA SER A 315 -0.61 -16.90 6.48
C SER A 315 0.47 -17.71 5.76
N HIS A 316 0.12 -18.37 4.64
CA HIS A 316 1.13 -19.04 3.81
C HIS A 316 2.19 -18.08 3.22
N VAL A 317 1.83 -16.79 2.99
CA VAL A 317 2.80 -15.77 2.58
C VAL A 317 3.74 -15.46 3.75
N GLY A 318 3.21 -15.28 4.95
CA GLY A 318 3.99 -15.10 6.17
C GLY A 318 4.92 -16.29 6.45
N ASP A 319 4.44 -17.51 6.23
CA ASP A 319 5.26 -18.72 6.35
C ASP A 319 6.43 -18.71 5.38
N ASP A 320 6.19 -18.39 4.08
CA ASP A 320 7.27 -18.31 3.10
C ASP A 320 8.33 -17.26 3.48
N LYS A 321 7.90 -16.08 3.95
CA LYS A 321 8.81 -15.02 4.37
C LYS A 321 9.60 -15.38 5.62
N SER A 322 8.94 -15.94 6.62
CA SER A 322 9.57 -16.41 7.87
C SER A 322 10.60 -17.52 7.60
N ILE A 323 10.24 -18.52 6.79
CA ILE A 323 11.13 -19.62 6.42
C ILE A 323 12.33 -19.13 5.61
N SER A 324 12.11 -18.20 4.65
CA SER A 324 13.18 -17.61 3.82
C SER A 324 14.17 -16.82 4.65
N LEU A 325 13.67 -16.01 5.60
CA LEU A 325 14.48 -15.25 6.54
C LEU A 325 15.30 -16.19 7.43
N LEU A 326 14.66 -17.15 8.09
CA LEU A 326 15.34 -18.09 8.98
C LEU A 326 16.33 -18.98 8.23
N SER A 327 16.03 -19.42 6.99
CA SER A 327 16.99 -20.14 6.15
C SER A 327 18.26 -19.31 5.89
N SER A 328 18.08 -18.01 5.56
CA SER A 328 19.22 -17.10 5.37
C SER A 328 20.06 -16.97 6.65
N VAL A 329 19.41 -16.73 7.81
CA VAL A 329 20.09 -16.53 9.09
C VAL A 329 20.82 -17.80 9.52
N LEU A 330 20.13 -18.95 9.55
CA LEU A 330 20.68 -20.22 10.04
C LEU A 330 21.79 -20.75 9.13
N ARG A 331 21.69 -20.60 7.81
CA ARG A 331 22.72 -21.00 6.84
C ARG A 331 24.05 -20.32 7.12
N PHE A 332 24.06 -19.02 7.40
CA PHE A 332 25.26 -18.24 7.64
C PHE A 332 25.78 -18.32 9.08
N CYS A 333 25.05 -19.00 9.98
CA CYS A 333 25.41 -19.21 11.38
C CYS A 333 25.80 -20.68 11.71
N ILE A 334 26.14 -21.49 10.70
CA ILE A 334 26.46 -22.92 10.88
C ILE A 334 27.54 -23.15 11.96
N SER A 335 28.52 -22.25 12.07
CA SER A 335 29.58 -22.32 13.08
C SER A 335 29.16 -21.88 14.49
N ARG A 336 27.96 -21.27 14.65
CA ARG A 336 27.43 -20.76 15.91
C ARG A 336 26.35 -21.70 16.43
N GLY A 337 26.75 -22.74 17.17
CA GLY A 337 25.82 -23.69 17.77
C GLY A 337 24.75 -23.05 18.67
N GLU A 338 25.04 -21.89 19.26
CA GLU A 338 24.12 -21.11 20.10
C GLU A 338 22.85 -20.70 19.36
N VAL A 339 22.96 -20.22 18.11
CA VAL A 339 21.81 -19.80 17.30
C VAL A 339 20.88 -20.99 16.96
N ALA A 340 21.47 -22.15 16.65
CA ALA A 340 20.72 -23.37 16.41
C ALA A 340 20.03 -23.88 17.69
N GLN A 341 20.72 -23.75 18.82
CA GLN A 341 20.16 -24.11 20.13
C GLN A 341 18.95 -23.22 20.48
N GLU A 342 19.09 -21.88 20.34
CA GLU A 342 18.00 -20.94 20.54
C GLU A 342 16.80 -21.28 19.66
N PHE A 343 17.04 -21.50 18.35
CA PHE A 343 15.98 -21.87 17.41
C PHE A 343 15.23 -23.16 17.83
N MET A 344 15.95 -24.12 18.38
CA MET A 344 15.37 -25.36 18.90
C MET A 344 14.54 -25.09 20.16
N GLU A 345 15.06 -24.28 21.08
CA GLU A 345 14.40 -23.98 22.38
C GLU A 345 13.07 -23.23 22.20
N VAL A 346 12.99 -22.30 21.20
CA VAL A 346 11.74 -21.60 20.85
C VAL A 346 10.76 -22.47 20.05
N GLY A 347 11.07 -23.74 19.84
CA GLY A 347 10.22 -24.68 19.11
C GLY A 347 10.24 -24.51 17.59
N GLY A 348 11.24 -23.80 17.06
CA GLY A 348 11.37 -23.51 15.62
C GLY A 348 11.49 -24.79 14.80
N VAL A 349 12.28 -25.78 15.24
CA VAL A 349 12.44 -27.08 14.55
C VAL A 349 11.11 -27.79 14.38
N THR A 350 10.28 -27.85 15.44
CA THR A 350 8.94 -28.46 15.39
C THR A 350 8.05 -27.76 14.35
N LYS A 351 8.08 -26.41 14.30
CA LYS A 351 7.30 -25.65 13.33
C LYS A 351 7.78 -25.87 11.89
N ILE A 352 9.09 -26.00 11.66
CA ILE A 352 9.64 -26.36 10.35
C ILE A 352 9.10 -27.73 9.89
N CYS A 353 9.08 -28.72 10.78
CA CYS A 353 8.50 -30.04 10.46
C CYS A 353 7.01 -29.92 10.06
N LEU A 354 6.23 -29.15 10.82
CA LEU A 354 4.82 -28.90 10.52
C LEU A 354 4.61 -28.15 9.19
N VAL A 355 5.50 -27.21 8.82
CA VAL A 355 5.46 -26.55 7.51
C VAL A 355 5.66 -27.54 6.38
N ILE A 356 6.56 -28.50 6.49
CA ILE A 356 6.78 -29.53 5.47
C ILE A 356 5.52 -30.38 5.24
N GLU A 357 4.75 -30.65 6.28
CA GLU A 357 3.50 -31.43 6.24
C GLU A 357 2.28 -30.58 5.86
N SER A 358 2.37 -29.26 5.99
CA SER A 358 1.27 -28.33 5.74
C SER A 358 0.96 -28.15 4.23
N GLY A 359 -0.09 -27.36 3.92
CA GLY A 359 -0.48 -26.98 2.56
C GLY A 359 0.42 -25.91 1.89
N CYS A 360 1.60 -25.57 2.46
CA CYS A 360 2.53 -24.60 1.88
C CYS A 360 3.03 -25.04 0.50
N ASN A 361 3.50 -24.04 -0.28
CA ASN A 361 4.04 -24.30 -1.62
C ASN A 361 5.35 -25.12 -1.56
N LEU A 362 5.69 -25.78 -2.67
CA LEU A 362 6.88 -26.65 -2.75
C LEU A 362 8.17 -25.93 -2.41
N LYS A 363 8.33 -24.68 -2.84
CA LYS A 363 9.52 -23.86 -2.63
C LYS A 363 9.75 -23.56 -1.14
N THR A 364 8.69 -23.25 -0.41
CA THR A 364 8.73 -23.08 1.06
C THR A 364 9.10 -24.39 1.75
N LYS A 365 8.53 -25.53 1.32
CA LYS A 365 8.89 -26.85 1.86
C LYS A 365 10.33 -27.24 1.59
N GLU A 366 10.88 -26.91 0.43
CA GLU A 366 12.28 -27.15 0.09
C GLU A 366 13.20 -26.36 1.02
N LYS A 367 12.96 -25.06 1.20
CA LYS A 367 13.71 -24.22 2.14
C LYS A 367 13.59 -24.74 3.58
N ALA A 368 12.41 -25.21 3.99
CA ALA A 368 12.21 -25.82 5.29
C ALA A 368 13.06 -27.10 5.47
N ARG A 369 13.16 -27.96 4.45
CA ARG A 369 14.05 -29.13 4.46
C ARG A 369 15.52 -28.73 4.51
N GLU A 370 15.94 -27.68 3.77
CA GLU A 370 17.31 -27.15 3.85
C GLU A 370 17.66 -26.73 5.28
N ILE A 371 16.74 -26.01 5.98
CA ILE A 371 16.95 -25.62 7.39
C ILE A 371 17.22 -26.83 8.25
N LEU A 372 16.43 -27.90 8.10
CA LEU A 372 16.65 -29.14 8.85
C LEU A 372 18.02 -29.78 8.55
N GLY A 373 18.52 -29.62 7.34
CA GLY A 373 19.84 -30.11 6.92
C GLY A 373 21.01 -29.36 7.55
N PHE A 374 20.90 -28.07 7.88
CA PHE A 374 22.04 -27.24 8.33
C PHE A 374 22.65 -27.66 9.67
N HIS A 375 21.83 -28.12 10.62
CA HIS A 375 22.24 -28.39 12.00
C HIS A 375 21.74 -29.75 12.51
N LEU A 376 21.79 -30.78 11.66
CA LEU A 376 21.30 -32.13 11.96
C LEU A 376 21.74 -32.69 13.32
N LYS A 377 23.04 -32.53 13.66
CA LYS A 377 23.59 -33.03 14.94
C LYS A 377 22.94 -32.37 16.17
N THR A 378 22.60 -31.09 16.06
CA THR A 378 21.96 -30.37 17.17
C THR A 378 20.48 -30.73 17.26
N TRP A 379 19.77 -30.78 16.13
CA TRP A 379 18.32 -30.97 16.10
C TRP A 379 17.87 -32.43 16.24
N ASN A 380 18.76 -33.38 16.03
CA ASN A 380 18.46 -34.81 16.26
C ASN A 380 18.03 -35.13 17.72
N LYS A 381 18.29 -34.19 18.63
CA LYS A 381 17.85 -34.27 20.04
C LYS A 381 16.39 -33.84 20.23
N THR A 382 15.74 -33.22 19.21
CA THR A 382 14.35 -32.79 19.32
C THR A 382 13.41 -33.96 19.13
N PRO A 383 12.42 -34.16 20.02
CA PRO A 383 11.49 -35.29 19.93
C PRO A 383 10.70 -35.38 18.60
N CYS A 384 10.34 -34.24 18.05
CA CYS A 384 9.57 -34.12 16.78
C CYS A 384 10.45 -34.14 15.53
N PHE A 385 11.77 -34.39 15.65
CA PHE A 385 12.65 -34.42 14.47
C PHE A 385 12.32 -35.65 13.60
N PRO A 386 12.03 -35.48 12.29
CA PRO A 386 11.56 -36.57 11.46
C PRO A 386 12.60 -37.69 11.36
N SER A 387 12.13 -38.93 11.41
CA SER A 387 12.98 -40.12 11.30
C SER A 387 13.77 -40.21 10.01
N LEU A 388 13.26 -39.64 8.92
CA LEU A 388 13.93 -39.52 7.63
C LEU A 388 15.25 -38.74 7.67
N PHE A 389 15.44 -37.89 8.67
CA PHE A 389 16.69 -37.12 8.89
C PHE A 389 17.51 -37.65 10.07
N LYS A 390 17.04 -38.69 10.75
CA LYS A 390 17.77 -39.40 11.80
C LYS A 390 18.66 -40.42 11.07
N ALA A 391 19.90 -40.01 10.74
CA ALA A 391 20.91 -40.93 10.23
C ALA A 391 21.58 -41.74 11.36
#